data_61f1e531835467006f77229db5f9a6a5
#
_entry.id   61f1e531835467006f77229db5f9a6a5
#
_cell.length_a   1.000
_cell.length_b   1.000
_cell.length_c   1.000
_cell.angle_alpha   90.00
_cell.angle_beta   90.00
_cell.angle_gamma   90.00
#
_symmetry.space_group_name_H-M   'P 1'
#
loop_
_entity.id
_entity.type
_entity.pdbx_description
1 polymer ?
#
loop_
_entity_poly.entity_id
_entity_poly.type
_entity_poly.pdbx_seq_one_letter_code
_entity_poly.pdbx_strand_id
1 'polypeptide(L)'
;MQCGLVFSKWIDARSGRSTDVDDDEVDAGRPAWLDGPVAGFLARFMVPPQSMGKASRIAHGLLLTALFCYSWTFILGDVRTADAWNGFLHGVNLVFHEAGHLFMMPFGRFMHVLGGTLGQLAMPLVVCIAFVVSRGDTVGASVGLWWFGQSLTDCAPYIADARKLDLQLLGGGTGAERDGHDWEYLLNTLGLAPYDLLLGSLVKYTGGAIMLLAVAWGGWMLWRAQADSARPVDI
;
A
#
# COMPACT_ATOMS: atom_id res chain seq x y z
N MET A 1 8.77 1.47 32.39
CA MET A 1 8.87 0.29 31.52
C MET A 1 7.64 -0.59 31.67
N GLN A 2 6.45 -0.14 31.25
CA GLN A 2 5.18 -0.89 31.39
C GLN A 2 4.38 -1.00 30.08
N CYS A 3 4.97 -0.62 28.95
CA CYS A 3 4.25 -0.65 27.66
C CYS A 3 4.03 -2.06 27.06
N GLY A 4 4.84 -3.04 27.40
CA GLY A 4 4.72 -4.40 26.85
C GLY A 4 3.55 -5.21 27.43
N LEU A 5 3.28 -5.03 28.72
CA LEU A 5 2.21 -5.73 29.44
C LEU A 5 0.79 -5.29 29.05
N VAL A 6 0.63 -4.02 28.65
CA VAL A 6 -0.65 -3.49 28.18
C VAL A 6 -1.01 -4.06 26.80
N PHE A 7 -0.01 -4.42 26.01
CA PHE A 7 -0.17 -4.87 24.64
C PHE A 7 -0.59 -6.35 24.55
N SER A 8 0.00 -7.22 25.37
CA SER A 8 -0.42 -8.63 25.46
C SER A 8 -1.86 -8.74 25.96
N LYS A 9 -2.22 -8.02 27.03
CA LYS A 9 -3.60 -7.97 27.53
C LYS A 9 -4.60 -7.44 26.51
N TRP A 10 -4.21 -6.56 25.60
CA TRP A 10 -5.07 -6.03 24.56
C TRP A 10 -5.34 -7.06 23.43
N ILE A 11 -4.33 -7.86 23.09
CA ILE A 11 -4.49 -8.98 22.13
C ILE A 11 -5.37 -10.06 22.76
N ASP A 12 -5.15 -10.40 24.03
CA ASP A 12 -5.89 -11.45 24.73
C ASP A 12 -7.36 -11.04 24.95
N ALA A 13 -7.63 -9.81 25.35
CA ALA A 13 -8.99 -9.27 25.47
C ALA A 13 -9.75 -9.24 24.12
N ARG A 14 -9.06 -9.10 22.99
CA ARG A 14 -9.64 -9.10 21.66
C ARG A 14 -9.80 -10.51 21.08
N SER A 15 -9.03 -11.48 21.52
CA SER A 15 -9.12 -12.87 21.04
C SER A 15 -10.16 -13.70 21.78
N GLY A 16 -10.84 -13.15 22.80
CA GLY A 16 -11.84 -13.84 23.60
C GLY A 16 -11.29 -15.07 24.34
N ARG A 17 -9.97 -15.13 24.55
CA ARG A 17 -9.32 -16.23 25.26
C ARG A 17 -9.45 -15.98 26.76
N SER A 18 -10.13 -16.89 27.48
CA SER A 18 -10.13 -16.90 28.93
C SER A 18 -8.71 -17.18 29.45
N THR A 19 -8.32 -16.47 30.52
CA THR A 19 -6.98 -16.49 31.12
C THR A 19 -6.73 -17.72 32.01
N ASP A 20 -7.51 -18.80 31.89
CA ASP A 20 -7.43 -19.99 32.75
C ASP A 20 -6.88 -21.24 32.05
N VAL A 21 -6.07 -21.09 31.01
CA VAL A 21 -5.27 -22.19 30.46
C VAL A 21 -3.87 -22.02 31.02
N ASP A 22 -3.34 -23.07 31.67
CA ASP A 22 -1.98 -23.12 32.19
C ASP A 22 -1.00 -22.63 31.13
N ASP A 23 -0.44 -21.42 31.30
CA ASP A 23 0.40 -20.71 30.36
C ASP A 23 1.73 -21.47 30.06
N ASP A 24 2.08 -22.45 30.90
CA ASP A 24 3.36 -23.17 30.83
C ASP A 24 3.42 -24.22 29.71
N GLU A 25 2.29 -24.71 29.20
CA GLU A 25 2.26 -25.77 28.18
C GLU A 25 2.18 -25.24 26.73
N VAL A 26 1.80 -23.97 26.54
CA VAL A 26 1.60 -23.35 25.21
C VAL A 26 2.91 -22.77 24.66
N ASP A 27 3.91 -22.52 25.51
CA ASP A 27 5.11 -21.74 25.13
C ASP A 27 6.30 -22.60 24.64
N ALA A 28 6.24 -23.91 24.77
CA ALA A 28 7.37 -24.81 24.45
C ALA A 28 7.77 -24.90 22.97
N GLY A 29 7.07 -24.23 22.06
CA GLY A 29 7.36 -24.26 20.61
C GLY A 29 7.35 -22.91 19.91
N ARG A 30 7.14 -21.81 20.65
CA ARG A 30 7.05 -20.48 20.03
C ARG A 30 8.44 -19.85 19.89
N PRO A 31 8.88 -19.51 18.67
CA PRO A 31 10.20 -18.91 18.50
C PRO A 31 10.25 -17.55 19.19
N ALA A 32 11.27 -17.29 20.01
CA ALA A 32 11.45 -16.05 20.79
C ALA A 32 11.45 -14.75 19.92
N TRP A 33 11.70 -14.85 18.63
CA TRP A 33 11.61 -13.71 17.71
C TRP A 33 10.17 -13.24 17.49
N LEU A 34 9.15 -14.04 17.84
CA LEU A 34 7.73 -13.64 17.78
C LEU A 34 7.29 -12.76 18.96
N ASP A 35 8.11 -12.64 20.01
CA ASP A 35 7.77 -11.90 21.22
C ASP A 35 8.26 -10.43 21.20
N GLY A 36 8.93 -10.04 20.11
CA GLY A 36 9.44 -8.68 19.92
C GLY A 36 8.37 -7.67 19.46
N PRO A 37 8.59 -6.36 19.69
CA PRO A 37 7.66 -5.30 19.27
C PRO A 37 7.40 -5.29 17.75
N VAL A 38 8.38 -5.71 16.94
CA VAL A 38 8.25 -5.84 15.48
C VAL A 38 7.31 -6.98 15.14
N ALA A 39 7.45 -8.14 15.78
CA ALA A 39 6.57 -9.28 15.55
C ALA A 39 5.13 -8.99 15.99
N GLY A 40 4.95 -8.31 17.13
CA GLY A 40 3.64 -7.83 17.56
C GLY A 40 3.01 -6.84 16.60
N PHE A 41 3.80 -5.98 15.96
CA PHE A 41 3.34 -5.09 14.91
C PHE A 41 2.92 -5.89 13.66
N LEU A 42 3.76 -6.81 13.18
CA LEU A 42 3.47 -7.64 12.00
C LEU A 42 2.26 -8.57 12.22
N ALA A 43 2.09 -9.09 13.43
CA ALA A 43 0.94 -9.93 13.77
C ALA A 43 -0.41 -9.21 13.57
N ARG A 44 -0.45 -7.88 13.70
CA ARG A 44 -1.68 -7.09 13.46
C ARG A 44 -2.19 -7.22 12.03
N PHE A 45 -1.30 -7.39 11.07
CA PHE A 45 -1.68 -7.58 9.67
C PHE A 45 -2.35 -8.94 9.40
N MET A 46 -2.25 -9.88 10.36
CA MET A 46 -2.84 -11.22 10.28
C MET A 46 -4.12 -11.36 11.10
N VAL A 47 -4.53 -10.33 11.84
CA VAL A 47 -5.77 -10.33 12.64
C VAL A 47 -6.93 -9.89 11.75
N PRO A 48 -7.97 -10.74 11.59
CA PRO A 48 -9.16 -10.34 10.85
C PRO A 48 -9.90 -9.20 11.59
N PRO A 49 -10.63 -8.33 10.87
CA PRO A 49 -11.44 -7.31 11.51
C PRO A 49 -12.48 -7.94 12.43
N GLN A 50 -12.82 -7.25 13.53
CA GLN A 50 -13.84 -7.72 14.46
C GLN A 50 -15.20 -7.89 13.77
N SER A 51 -16.12 -8.60 14.42
CA SER A 51 -17.43 -8.99 13.89
C SER A 51 -18.07 -7.93 12.98
N MET A 52 -18.08 -8.22 11.69
CA MET A 52 -18.68 -7.35 10.67
C MET A 52 -20.12 -7.79 10.41
N GLY A 53 -21.05 -6.85 10.40
CA GLY A 53 -22.43 -7.11 9.98
C GLY A 53 -22.49 -7.61 8.53
N LYS A 54 -23.53 -8.38 8.19
CA LYS A 54 -23.72 -8.96 6.85
C LYS A 54 -23.64 -7.91 5.73
N ALA A 55 -24.26 -6.75 5.91
CA ALA A 55 -24.24 -5.66 4.93
C ALA A 55 -22.80 -5.11 4.70
N SER A 56 -22.04 -4.92 5.78
CA SER A 56 -20.63 -4.48 5.70
C SER A 56 -19.77 -5.49 4.96
N ARG A 57 -19.92 -6.79 5.21
CA ARG A 57 -19.19 -7.84 4.48
C ARG A 57 -19.48 -7.83 2.99
N ILE A 58 -20.77 -7.69 2.62
CA ILE A 58 -21.15 -7.60 1.21
C ILE A 58 -20.52 -6.37 0.56
N ALA A 59 -20.59 -5.20 1.22
CA ALA A 59 -20.00 -3.96 0.71
C ALA A 59 -18.49 -4.09 0.49
N HIS A 60 -17.74 -4.66 1.44
CA HIS A 60 -16.30 -4.90 1.29
C HIS A 60 -15.99 -5.93 0.20
N GLY A 61 -16.78 -6.98 0.08
CA GLY A 61 -16.64 -7.96 -1.00
C GLY A 61 -16.85 -7.33 -2.38
N LEU A 62 -17.87 -6.49 -2.54
CA LEU A 62 -18.12 -5.75 -3.78
C LEU A 62 -16.99 -4.76 -4.07
N LEU A 63 -16.48 -4.04 -3.06
CA LEU A 63 -15.35 -3.13 -3.21
C LEU A 63 -14.09 -3.88 -3.69
N LEU A 64 -13.72 -4.98 -3.04
CA LEU A 64 -12.54 -5.77 -3.43
C LEU A 64 -12.69 -6.34 -4.85
N THR A 65 -13.90 -6.77 -5.23
CA THR A 65 -14.18 -7.22 -6.59
C THR A 65 -14.02 -6.08 -7.59
N ALA A 66 -14.53 -4.90 -7.28
CA ALA A 66 -14.35 -3.72 -8.12
C ALA A 66 -12.88 -3.32 -8.27
N LEU A 67 -12.11 -3.34 -7.18
CA LEU A 67 -10.66 -3.08 -7.19
C LEU A 67 -9.90 -4.14 -7.99
N PHE A 68 -10.27 -5.41 -7.88
CA PHE A 68 -9.71 -6.48 -8.71
C PHE A 68 -9.92 -6.22 -10.19
N CYS A 69 -11.15 -5.93 -10.60
CA CYS A 69 -11.46 -5.61 -11.99
C CYS A 69 -10.72 -4.36 -12.47
N TYR A 70 -10.66 -3.33 -11.64
CA TYR A 70 -9.99 -2.08 -11.96
C TYR A 70 -8.47 -2.24 -12.07
N SER A 71 -7.86 -3.16 -11.32
CA SER A 71 -6.42 -3.45 -11.42
C SER A 71 -5.98 -3.81 -12.84
N TRP A 72 -6.84 -4.50 -13.60
CA TRP A 72 -6.50 -4.93 -14.95
C TRP A 72 -6.34 -3.78 -15.93
N THR A 73 -6.97 -2.64 -15.72
CA THR A 73 -6.76 -1.45 -16.57
C THR A 73 -5.32 -0.95 -16.49
N PHE A 74 -4.69 -1.04 -15.29
CA PHE A 74 -3.30 -0.65 -15.07
C PHE A 74 -2.32 -1.73 -15.52
N ILE A 75 -2.65 -3.01 -15.28
CA ILE A 75 -1.76 -4.14 -15.59
C ILE A 75 -1.65 -4.33 -17.11
N LEU A 76 -2.75 -4.24 -17.83
CA LEU A 76 -2.79 -4.49 -19.28
C LEU A 76 -2.44 -3.27 -20.13
N GLY A 77 -2.49 -2.04 -19.59
CA GLY A 77 -2.10 -0.82 -20.31
C GLY A 77 -0.63 -0.85 -20.78
N ASP A 78 -0.29 -0.08 -21.79
CA ASP A 78 1.11 0.09 -22.21
C ASP A 78 1.83 1.04 -21.25
N VAL A 79 3.03 0.69 -20.81
CA VAL A 79 3.87 1.55 -19.97
C VAL A 79 4.36 2.82 -20.69
N ARG A 80 4.31 2.83 -22.04
CA ARG A 80 4.69 3.98 -22.86
C ARG A 80 3.57 5.00 -23.03
N THR A 81 2.37 4.68 -22.57
CA THR A 81 1.22 5.57 -22.67
C THR A 81 0.78 5.96 -21.25
N ALA A 82 0.26 7.16 -21.12
CA ALA A 82 -0.29 7.66 -19.87
C ALA A 82 -1.82 7.37 -19.77
N ASP A 83 -2.31 6.29 -20.38
CA ASP A 83 -3.74 5.97 -20.39
C ASP A 83 -4.32 5.86 -18.96
N ALA A 84 -3.50 5.37 -18.01
CA ALA A 84 -3.86 5.30 -16.60
C ALA A 84 -4.02 6.69 -15.93
N TRP A 85 -3.41 7.74 -16.49
CA TRP A 85 -3.48 9.11 -15.97
C TRP A 85 -4.82 9.81 -16.24
N ASN A 86 -5.61 9.29 -17.16
CA ASN A 86 -6.96 9.79 -17.41
C ASN A 86 -7.95 9.47 -16.26
N GLY A 87 -7.51 8.71 -15.26
CA GLY A 87 -8.34 8.29 -14.12
C GLY A 87 -8.30 9.28 -12.95
N PHE A 88 -9.37 9.27 -12.15
CA PHE A 88 -9.48 10.07 -10.93
C PHE A 88 -8.28 9.91 -9.97
N LEU A 89 -7.75 8.68 -9.83
CA LEU A 89 -6.66 8.39 -8.90
C LEU A 89 -5.35 9.08 -9.26
N HIS A 90 -5.08 9.31 -10.54
CA HIS A 90 -3.90 10.09 -10.94
C HIS A 90 -3.94 11.49 -10.34
N GLY A 91 -5.08 12.19 -10.42
CA GLY A 91 -5.24 13.50 -9.80
C GLY A 91 -5.04 13.49 -8.29
N VAL A 92 -5.49 12.43 -7.60
CA VAL A 92 -5.25 12.25 -6.16
C VAL A 92 -3.76 12.03 -5.88
N ASN A 93 -3.11 11.16 -6.62
CA ASN A 93 -1.68 10.87 -6.49
C ASN A 93 -0.83 12.12 -6.74
N LEU A 94 -1.20 12.93 -7.74
CA LEU A 94 -0.50 14.15 -8.11
C LEU A 94 -0.46 15.18 -6.98
N VAL A 95 -1.54 15.33 -6.19
CA VAL A 95 -1.54 16.22 -5.02
C VAL A 95 -0.45 15.84 -4.02
N PHE A 96 -0.26 14.54 -3.76
CA PHE A 96 0.78 14.06 -2.85
C PHE A 96 2.17 14.10 -3.48
N HIS A 97 2.26 13.97 -4.79
CA HIS A 97 3.48 14.15 -5.55
C HIS A 97 4.01 15.58 -5.39
N GLU A 98 3.18 16.58 -5.66
CA GLU A 98 3.57 17.99 -5.51
C GLU A 98 3.90 18.36 -4.05
N ALA A 99 3.13 17.85 -3.10
CA ALA A 99 3.44 18.02 -1.69
C ALA A 99 4.80 17.40 -1.32
N GLY A 100 5.14 16.24 -1.90
CA GLY A 100 6.40 15.56 -1.68
C GLY A 100 7.61 16.38 -2.11
N HIS A 101 7.55 17.09 -3.23
CA HIS A 101 8.59 18.04 -3.65
C HIS A 101 8.82 19.09 -2.58
N LEU A 102 7.75 19.69 -2.09
CA LEU A 102 7.81 20.76 -1.08
C LEU A 102 8.44 20.26 0.23
N PHE A 103 8.03 19.06 0.71
CA PHE A 103 8.57 18.48 1.94
C PHE A 103 10.04 18.10 1.83
N MET A 104 10.49 17.67 0.66
CA MET A 104 11.88 17.24 0.44
C MET A 104 12.80 18.36 -0.03
N MET A 105 12.29 19.56 -0.30
CA MET A 105 13.07 20.72 -0.73
C MET A 105 14.28 21.04 0.18
N PRO A 106 14.18 21.00 1.53
CA PRO A 106 15.31 21.33 2.41
C PRO A 106 16.49 20.37 2.30
N PHE A 107 16.31 19.18 1.69
CA PHE A 107 17.32 18.12 1.60
C PHE A 107 18.13 18.16 0.30
N GLY A 108 18.05 19.24 -0.46
CA GLY A 108 18.78 19.46 -1.70
C GLY A 108 18.04 18.99 -2.96
N ARG A 109 18.60 19.35 -4.14
CA ARG A 109 17.90 19.17 -5.43
C ARG A 109 17.48 17.73 -5.71
N PHE A 110 18.38 16.76 -5.45
CA PHE A 110 18.05 15.35 -5.71
C PHE A 110 16.87 14.89 -4.87
N MET A 111 16.88 15.18 -3.57
CA MET A 111 15.78 14.82 -2.66
C MET A 111 14.51 15.60 -2.98
N HIS A 112 14.62 16.86 -3.35
CA HIS A 112 13.47 17.65 -3.79
C HIS A 112 12.77 16.98 -4.97
N VAL A 113 13.51 16.61 -6.02
CA VAL A 113 12.96 15.97 -7.22
C VAL A 113 12.42 14.56 -6.90
N LEU A 114 13.16 13.73 -6.16
CA LEU A 114 12.70 12.41 -5.72
C LEU A 114 11.46 12.50 -4.82
N GLY A 115 11.32 13.61 -4.12
CA GLY A 115 10.27 13.90 -3.16
C GLY A 115 8.87 13.72 -3.73
N GLY A 116 8.65 14.10 -4.98
CA GLY A 116 7.36 13.89 -5.66
C GLY A 116 6.94 12.43 -5.62
N THR A 117 7.77 11.54 -6.14
CA THR A 117 7.49 10.09 -6.11
C THR A 117 7.38 9.54 -4.69
N LEU A 118 8.26 9.97 -3.76
CA LEU A 118 8.20 9.53 -2.36
C LEU A 118 6.90 9.97 -1.68
N GLY A 119 6.45 11.19 -1.87
CA GLY A 119 5.20 11.71 -1.31
C GLY A 119 3.98 10.94 -1.82
N GLN A 120 3.94 10.70 -3.13
CA GLN A 120 2.90 9.93 -3.78
C GLN A 120 2.80 8.49 -3.25
N LEU A 121 3.93 7.82 -3.00
CA LEU A 121 3.98 6.46 -2.48
C LEU A 121 3.78 6.38 -0.97
N ALA A 122 4.26 7.37 -0.21
CA ALA A 122 4.16 7.37 1.23
C ALA A 122 2.71 7.45 1.73
N MET A 123 1.85 8.25 1.08
CA MET A 123 0.49 8.47 1.54
C MET A 123 -0.35 7.19 1.61
N PRO A 124 -0.45 6.34 0.56
CA PRO A 124 -1.20 5.10 0.67
C PRO A 124 -0.60 4.13 1.69
N LEU A 125 0.71 4.12 1.93
CA LEU A 125 1.32 3.34 3.00
C LEU A 125 0.91 3.85 4.39
N VAL A 126 0.90 5.16 4.59
CA VAL A 126 0.39 5.77 5.85
C VAL A 126 -1.05 5.37 6.07
N VAL A 127 -1.90 5.41 5.05
CA VAL A 127 -3.30 4.98 5.13
C VAL A 127 -3.39 3.50 5.49
N CYS A 128 -2.64 2.63 4.83
CA CYS A 128 -2.61 1.19 5.12
C CYS A 128 -2.23 0.93 6.60
N ILE A 129 -1.13 1.54 7.08
CA ILE A 129 -0.65 1.40 8.46
C ILE A 129 -1.68 1.96 9.45
N ALA A 130 -2.28 3.12 9.17
CA ALA A 130 -3.27 3.73 10.04
C ALA A 130 -4.51 2.84 10.21
N PHE A 131 -4.98 2.17 9.15
CA PHE A 131 -6.09 1.22 9.26
C PHE A 131 -5.74 0.03 10.16
N VAL A 132 -4.55 -0.54 10.03
CA VAL A 132 -4.10 -1.65 10.90
C VAL A 132 -3.92 -1.20 12.34
N VAL A 133 -3.17 -0.09 12.55
CA VAL A 133 -2.72 0.31 13.89
C VAL A 133 -3.84 0.97 14.68
N SER A 134 -4.59 1.89 14.06
CA SER A 134 -5.57 2.71 14.77
C SER A 134 -6.96 2.08 14.81
N ARG A 135 -7.32 1.27 13.81
CA ARG A 135 -8.66 0.69 13.68
C ARG A 135 -8.71 -0.83 13.78
N GLY A 136 -7.57 -1.52 13.61
CA GLY A 136 -7.53 -2.99 13.51
C GLY A 136 -8.32 -3.51 12.31
N ASP A 137 -8.45 -2.69 11.27
CA ASP A 137 -9.18 -3.01 10.05
C ASP A 137 -8.21 -3.42 8.94
N THR A 138 -7.98 -4.72 8.84
CA THR A 138 -7.09 -5.30 7.83
C THR A 138 -7.71 -5.31 6.42
N VAL A 139 -9.04 -5.28 6.29
CA VAL A 139 -9.68 -5.14 4.98
C VAL A 139 -9.52 -3.71 4.47
N GLY A 140 -9.76 -2.69 5.30
CA GLY A 140 -9.48 -1.30 4.95
C GLY A 140 -8.00 -1.07 4.65
N ALA A 141 -7.10 -1.71 5.41
CA ALA A 141 -5.66 -1.65 5.16
C ALA A 141 -5.28 -2.24 3.79
N SER A 142 -5.95 -3.32 3.35
CA SER A 142 -5.72 -3.91 2.03
C SER A 142 -6.07 -2.95 0.90
N VAL A 143 -7.07 -2.08 1.08
CA VAL A 143 -7.39 -1.01 0.12
C VAL A 143 -6.25 0.03 0.07
N GLY A 144 -5.67 0.40 1.21
CA GLY A 144 -4.49 1.28 1.26
C GLY A 144 -3.28 0.66 0.55
N LEU A 145 -3.03 -0.64 0.74
CA LEU A 145 -1.96 -1.37 0.04
C LEU A 145 -2.24 -1.48 -1.46
N TRP A 146 -3.49 -1.69 -1.85
CA TRP A 146 -3.91 -1.65 -3.25
C TRP A 146 -3.63 -0.29 -3.88
N TRP A 147 -3.96 0.80 -3.18
CA TRP A 147 -3.66 2.15 -3.64
C TRP A 147 -2.15 2.40 -3.77
N PHE A 148 -1.32 1.86 -2.87
CA PHE A 148 0.14 1.90 -3.03
C PHE A 148 0.60 1.22 -4.33
N GLY A 149 0.08 0.03 -4.64
CA GLY A 149 0.36 -0.67 -5.89
C GLY A 149 -0.10 0.13 -7.12
N GLN A 150 -1.28 0.73 -7.07
CA GLN A 150 -1.80 1.59 -8.13
C GLN A 150 -0.92 2.84 -8.30
N SER A 151 -0.47 3.45 -7.21
CA SER A 151 0.42 4.60 -7.25
C SER A 151 1.78 4.29 -7.90
N LEU A 152 2.31 3.07 -7.69
CA LEU A 152 3.49 2.59 -8.43
C LEU A 152 3.21 2.48 -9.93
N THR A 153 2.06 1.91 -10.32
CA THR A 153 1.70 1.82 -11.75
C THR A 153 1.49 3.19 -12.37
N ASP A 154 1.06 4.17 -11.59
CA ASP A 154 0.86 5.55 -12.00
C ASP A 154 2.20 6.28 -12.25
N CYS A 155 3.26 5.98 -11.47
CA CYS A 155 4.61 6.48 -11.72
C CYS A 155 5.28 5.86 -12.95
N ALA A 156 4.89 4.66 -13.35
CA ALA A 156 5.61 3.85 -14.32
C ALA A 156 5.74 4.50 -15.72
N PRO A 157 4.68 5.10 -16.32
CA PRO A 157 4.80 5.82 -17.60
C PRO A 157 5.78 6.99 -17.49
N TYR A 158 5.76 7.72 -16.38
CA TYR A 158 6.65 8.87 -16.16
C TYR A 158 8.11 8.44 -16.07
N ILE A 159 8.40 7.29 -15.45
CA ILE A 159 9.74 6.68 -15.45
C ILE A 159 10.15 6.29 -16.86
N ALA A 160 9.25 5.65 -17.62
CA ALA A 160 9.50 5.15 -18.96
C ALA A 160 9.66 6.26 -20.01
N ASP A 161 9.19 7.47 -19.71
CA ASP A 161 9.27 8.65 -20.57
C ASP A 161 10.53 9.50 -20.35
N ALA A 162 11.40 9.13 -19.42
CA ALA A 162 12.53 9.95 -18.98
C ALA A 162 13.51 10.35 -20.10
N ARG A 163 13.60 9.61 -21.21
CA ARG A 163 14.41 9.99 -22.39
C ARG A 163 13.56 10.56 -23.51
N LYS A 164 12.29 10.15 -23.61
CA LYS A 164 11.43 10.54 -24.74
C LYS A 164 10.81 11.91 -24.51
N LEU A 165 10.45 12.20 -23.24
CA LEU A 165 9.90 13.47 -22.79
C LEU A 165 8.62 13.92 -23.51
N ASP A 166 7.80 12.95 -23.93
CA ASP A 166 6.55 13.19 -24.69
C ASP A 166 5.33 13.40 -23.78
N LEU A 167 5.39 12.93 -22.51
CA LEU A 167 4.27 13.07 -21.60
C LEU A 167 4.07 14.52 -21.17
N GLN A 168 2.81 14.90 -21.04
CA GLN A 168 2.44 16.23 -20.56
C GLN A 168 2.75 16.39 -19.08
N LEU A 169 3.45 17.48 -18.73
CA LEU A 169 3.75 17.86 -17.37
C LEU A 169 2.62 18.68 -16.75
N LEU A 170 2.58 18.74 -15.42
CA LEU A 170 1.68 19.62 -14.71
C LEU A 170 1.89 21.08 -15.15
N GLY A 171 0.80 21.76 -15.48
CA GLY A 171 0.85 23.13 -16.01
C GLY A 171 1.00 23.23 -17.52
N GLY A 172 0.95 22.12 -18.23
CA GLY A 172 0.95 22.03 -19.71
C GLY A 172 2.34 22.02 -20.33
N GLY A 173 2.46 21.50 -21.52
CA GLY A 173 3.72 21.25 -22.22
C GLY A 173 4.35 19.91 -21.83
N THR A 174 5.27 19.44 -22.67
CA THR A 174 6.00 18.17 -22.46
C THR A 174 7.37 18.42 -21.83
N GLY A 175 8.05 17.36 -21.36
CA GLY A 175 9.42 17.46 -20.87
C GLY A 175 10.43 17.93 -21.95
N ALA A 176 10.10 17.72 -23.24
CA ALA A 176 10.91 18.22 -24.34
C ALA A 176 10.75 19.74 -24.57
N GLU A 177 9.62 20.32 -24.16
CA GLU A 177 9.30 21.73 -24.32
C GLU A 177 9.68 22.59 -23.13
N ARG A 178 9.84 21.96 -21.96
CA ARG A 178 10.04 22.64 -20.66
C ARG A 178 10.94 21.79 -19.77
N ASP A 179 11.77 22.48 -18.96
CA ASP A 179 12.46 21.84 -17.83
C ASP A 179 11.46 21.37 -16.77
N GLY A 180 11.81 20.32 -16.03
CA GLY A 180 11.05 19.87 -14.86
C GLY A 180 10.55 18.44 -14.92
N HIS A 181 11.07 17.61 -15.83
CA HIS A 181 10.77 16.19 -15.84
C HIS A 181 11.61 15.46 -14.77
N ASP A 182 10.98 15.06 -13.66
CA ASP A 182 11.68 14.51 -12.50
C ASP A 182 12.51 13.29 -12.83
N TRP A 183 11.93 12.33 -13.53
CA TRP A 183 12.60 11.07 -13.83
C TRP A 183 13.72 11.23 -14.87
N GLU A 184 13.67 12.21 -15.75
CA GLU A 184 14.79 12.61 -16.59
C GLU A 184 15.98 13.00 -15.70
N TYR A 185 15.76 13.93 -14.78
CA TYR A 185 16.81 14.40 -13.86
C TYR A 185 17.37 13.27 -12.99
N LEU A 186 16.48 12.46 -12.39
CA LEU A 186 16.88 11.37 -11.49
C LEU A 186 17.70 10.31 -12.22
N LEU A 187 17.20 9.82 -13.38
CA LEU A 187 17.86 8.75 -14.13
C LEU A 187 19.18 9.24 -14.76
N ASN A 188 19.25 10.49 -15.24
CA ASN A 188 20.50 11.06 -15.72
C ASN A 188 21.53 11.22 -14.59
N THR A 189 21.11 11.69 -13.40
CA THR A 189 22.00 11.85 -12.24
C THR A 189 22.56 10.50 -11.78
N LEU A 190 21.76 9.41 -11.88
CA LEU A 190 22.17 8.06 -11.49
C LEU A 190 22.88 7.28 -12.62
N GLY A 191 22.96 7.82 -13.83
CA GLY A 191 23.50 7.11 -14.99
C GLY A 191 22.58 5.96 -15.48
N LEU A 192 21.29 5.98 -15.14
CA LEU A 192 20.31 4.94 -15.42
C LEU A 192 19.34 5.29 -16.57
N ALA A 193 19.49 6.43 -17.21
CA ALA A 193 18.62 6.88 -18.29
C ALA A 193 18.42 5.85 -19.42
N PRO A 194 19.43 5.04 -19.86
CA PRO A 194 19.23 4.02 -20.88
C PRO A 194 18.24 2.91 -20.49
N TYR A 195 17.93 2.77 -19.20
CA TYR A 195 17.09 1.72 -18.63
C TYR A 195 15.66 2.19 -18.28
N ASP A 196 15.28 3.40 -18.66
CA ASP A 196 13.98 4.01 -18.35
C ASP A 196 12.78 3.09 -18.65
N LEU A 197 12.70 2.51 -19.84
CA LEU A 197 11.64 1.57 -20.21
C LEU A 197 11.65 0.28 -19.37
N LEU A 198 12.83 -0.23 -19.06
CA LEU A 198 12.96 -1.41 -18.20
C LEU A 198 12.49 -1.08 -16.77
N LEU A 199 12.96 0.02 -16.21
CA LEU A 199 12.60 0.48 -14.87
C LEU A 199 11.11 0.80 -14.77
N GLY A 200 10.55 1.52 -15.74
CA GLY A 200 9.12 1.78 -15.81
C GLY A 200 8.30 0.48 -15.88
N SER A 201 8.73 -0.49 -16.71
CA SER A 201 8.06 -1.79 -16.80
C SER A 201 8.14 -2.57 -15.47
N LEU A 202 9.31 -2.60 -14.82
CA LEU A 202 9.48 -3.26 -13.53
C LEU A 202 8.59 -2.63 -12.45
N VAL A 203 8.54 -1.31 -12.38
CA VAL A 203 7.68 -0.59 -11.43
C VAL A 203 6.21 -0.87 -11.71
N LYS A 204 5.78 -0.87 -12.97
CA LYS A 204 4.42 -1.22 -13.38
C LYS A 204 4.01 -2.61 -12.92
N TYR A 205 4.81 -3.63 -13.25
CA TYR A 205 4.46 -5.02 -12.90
C TYR A 205 4.56 -5.26 -11.40
N THR A 206 5.49 -4.60 -10.70
CA THR A 206 5.56 -4.63 -9.23
C THR A 206 4.28 -4.03 -8.62
N GLY A 207 3.85 -2.87 -9.10
CA GLY A 207 2.60 -2.24 -8.66
C GLY A 207 1.39 -3.14 -8.93
N GLY A 208 1.33 -3.74 -10.12
CA GLY A 208 0.28 -4.70 -10.49
C GLY A 208 0.24 -5.92 -9.57
N ALA A 209 1.39 -6.51 -9.27
CA ALA A 209 1.50 -7.63 -8.35
C ALA A 209 1.04 -7.24 -6.92
N ILE A 210 1.44 -6.06 -6.44
CA ILE A 210 1.00 -5.55 -5.13
C ILE A 210 -0.51 -5.34 -5.10
N MET A 211 -1.13 -4.79 -6.15
CA MET A 211 -2.58 -4.63 -6.22
C MET A 211 -3.30 -5.99 -6.10
N LEU A 212 -2.85 -7.01 -6.83
CA LEU A 212 -3.46 -8.34 -6.79
C LEU A 212 -3.26 -9.01 -5.42
N LEU A 213 -2.07 -8.90 -4.84
CA LEU A 213 -1.79 -9.40 -3.49
C LEU A 213 -2.62 -8.69 -2.42
N ALA A 214 -2.81 -7.39 -2.54
CA ALA A 214 -3.64 -6.62 -1.62
C ALA A 214 -5.11 -7.07 -1.65
N VAL A 215 -5.67 -7.27 -2.84
CA VAL A 215 -7.05 -7.81 -2.99
C VAL A 215 -7.15 -9.22 -2.43
N ALA A 216 -6.18 -10.09 -2.71
CA ALA A 216 -6.15 -11.44 -2.18
C ALA A 216 -6.07 -11.46 -0.64
N TRP A 217 -5.21 -10.60 -0.07
CA TRP A 217 -5.09 -10.43 1.39
C TRP A 217 -6.40 -9.91 2.01
N GLY A 218 -7.00 -8.86 1.45
CA GLY A 218 -8.28 -8.32 1.92
C GLY A 218 -9.41 -9.36 1.85
N GLY A 219 -9.48 -10.12 0.76
CA GLY A 219 -10.43 -11.22 0.59
C GLY A 219 -10.24 -12.34 1.62
N TRP A 220 -8.98 -12.71 1.88
CA TRP A 220 -8.65 -13.69 2.91
C TRP A 220 -9.03 -13.21 4.31
N MET A 221 -8.77 -11.95 4.66
CA MET A 221 -9.17 -11.37 5.94
C MET A 221 -10.70 -11.31 6.09
N LEU A 222 -11.40 -10.96 5.03
CA LEU A 222 -12.85 -10.93 5.00
C LEU A 222 -13.46 -12.33 5.20
N TRP A 223 -12.88 -13.35 4.57
CA TRP A 223 -13.28 -14.74 4.75
C TRP A 223 -13.01 -15.22 6.19
N ARG A 224 -11.85 -14.92 6.78
CA ARG A 224 -11.55 -15.28 8.17
C ARG A 224 -12.52 -14.61 9.15
N ALA A 225 -12.85 -13.34 8.97
CA ALA A 225 -13.83 -12.65 9.80
C ALA A 225 -15.22 -13.31 9.76
N GLN A 226 -15.58 -13.95 8.65
CA GLN A 226 -16.81 -14.72 8.52
C GLN A 226 -16.73 -16.05 9.29
N ALA A 227 -15.64 -16.76 9.19
CA ALA A 227 -15.44 -18.05 9.86
C ALA A 227 -15.47 -17.90 11.38
N ASP A 228 -14.83 -16.86 11.92
CA ASP A 228 -14.83 -16.58 13.37
C ASP A 228 -16.25 -16.20 13.89
N SER A 229 -17.05 -15.51 13.08
CA SER A 229 -18.45 -15.17 13.44
C SER A 229 -19.40 -16.37 13.43
N ALA A 230 -19.03 -17.45 12.77
CA ALA A 230 -19.86 -18.66 12.65
C ALA A 230 -19.55 -19.72 13.72
N ARG A 231 -18.52 -19.54 14.55
CA ARG A 231 -18.21 -20.45 15.66
C ARG A 231 -19.26 -20.30 16.76
N PRO A 232 -19.86 -21.42 17.26
CA PRO A 232 -20.72 -21.38 18.44
C PRO A 232 -19.92 -20.81 19.61
N VAL A 233 -20.55 -19.94 20.38
CA VAL A 233 -20.03 -19.58 21.71
C VAL A 233 -20.24 -20.79 22.57
N ASP A 234 -19.18 -21.54 22.89
CA ASP A 234 -19.23 -22.62 23.86
C ASP A 234 -19.60 -21.98 25.21
N ILE A 235 -20.85 -22.27 25.66
CA ILE A 235 -21.43 -21.77 26.91
C ILE A 235 -21.01 -22.71 28.04
#